data_1cf5231654a8f785285cab6075d46890
#
_entry.id   1cf5231654a8f785285cab6075d46890
#
_cell.length_a   1.000
_cell.length_b   1.000
_cell.length_c   1.000
_cell.angle_alpha   90.00
_cell.angle_beta   90.00
_cell.angle_gamma   90.00
#
_symmetry.space_group_name_H-M   'P 1'
#
loop_
_entity.id
_entity.type
_entity.pdbx_description
1 polymer ?
#
loop_
_entity_poly.entity_id
_entity_poly.type
_entity_poly.pdbx_seq_one_letter_code
_entity_poly.pdbx_strand_id
1 'polypeptide(L)'
;NAIETTGTVGAPDATTTILGDRLPAPEPAFGGVIENDALQSTPWWAPRIVPPKKAPNILLIITDDAGFGVPSTSGGVIPTPTMDRIAQNGLLYNNLHSTALCSPTRAALITGRNHHSAGFGVISEQSTGFPGYNSIIAEDKATIGRILLDNGYATAWFGKDHNTPAFEASAAGPFDQWPTGMGFEYFYGFVGGDANQWQPNLFRNTTQI
;
A
#
# COMPACT_ATOMS: atom_id res chain seq x y z
N ASN A 1 -18.99 9.26 10.73
CA ASN A 1 -18.99 10.19 9.59
C ASN A 1 -20.24 9.92 8.74
N ALA A 2 -20.88 10.97 8.22
CA ALA A 2 -21.98 10.83 7.26
C ALA A 2 -21.38 10.52 5.88
N ILE A 3 -22.10 9.73 5.07
CA ILE A 3 -21.76 9.56 3.65
C ILE A 3 -22.07 10.86 2.92
N GLU A 4 -21.10 11.40 2.21
CA GLU A 4 -21.24 12.61 1.41
C GLU A 4 -21.21 12.23 -0.07
N THR A 5 -22.23 12.64 -0.83
CA THR A 5 -22.32 12.42 -2.27
C THR A 5 -22.26 13.78 -2.98
N THR A 6 -21.47 13.88 -4.05
CA THR A 6 -21.34 15.08 -4.89
C THR A 6 -21.53 14.73 -6.36
N GLY A 7 -21.71 15.73 -7.22
CA GLY A 7 -22.02 15.53 -8.63
C GLY A 7 -23.47 15.12 -8.88
N THR A 8 -23.78 14.72 -10.10
CA THR A 8 -25.11 14.29 -10.51
C THR A 8 -25.22 12.76 -10.32
N VAL A 9 -26.15 12.31 -9.48
CA VAL A 9 -26.37 10.87 -9.25
C VAL A 9 -26.65 10.16 -10.58
N GLY A 10 -25.92 9.08 -10.84
CA GLY A 10 -26.02 8.31 -12.07
C GLY A 10 -25.21 8.86 -13.25
N ALA A 11 -24.47 9.96 -13.08
CA ALA A 11 -23.57 10.52 -14.09
C ALA A 11 -22.09 10.21 -13.75
N PRO A 12 -21.17 10.28 -14.74
CA PRO A 12 -19.75 9.97 -14.53
C PRO A 12 -19.02 10.90 -13.53
N ASP A 13 -19.56 12.08 -13.24
CA ASP A 13 -19.01 13.03 -12.28
C ASP A 13 -19.45 12.77 -10.83
N ALA A 14 -20.35 11.81 -10.60
CA ALA A 14 -20.83 11.48 -9.26
C ALA A 14 -19.70 10.88 -8.41
N THR A 15 -19.57 11.38 -7.19
CA THR A 15 -18.64 10.83 -6.18
C THR A 15 -19.35 10.60 -4.86
N THR A 16 -18.84 9.65 -4.06
CA THR A 16 -19.34 9.36 -2.72
C THR A 16 -18.20 9.00 -1.77
N THR A 17 -18.37 9.33 -0.50
CA THR A 17 -17.55 8.77 0.58
C THR A 17 -18.18 7.49 1.09
N ILE A 18 -17.41 6.67 1.81
CA ILE A 18 -17.89 5.45 2.47
C ILE A 18 -17.68 5.53 3.98
N LEU A 19 -18.35 4.69 4.74
CA LEU A 19 -18.17 4.60 6.20
C LEU A 19 -16.83 3.96 6.57
N GLY A 20 -16.31 3.08 5.72
CA GLY A 20 -15.05 2.37 5.94
C GLY A 20 -15.12 1.23 6.97
N ASP A 21 -16.30 0.90 7.45
CA ASP A 21 -16.58 -0.19 8.39
C ASP A 21 -16.52 -1.58 7.72
N ARG A 22 -16.66 -1.60 6.40
CA ARG A 22 -16.52 -2.78 5.56
C ARG A 22 -15.76 -2.44 4.29
N LEU A 23 -14.65 -3.17 4.02
CA LEU A 23 -13.81 -2.99 2.84
C LEU A 23 -13.61 -4.34 2.12
N PRO A 24 -13.66 -4.37 0.77
CA PRO A 24 -14.15 -3.28 -0.06
C PRO A 24 -15.61 -2.93 0.25
N ALA A 25 -16.01 -1.70 -0.04
CA ALA A 25 -17.41 -1.30 0.11
C ALA A 25 -18.29 -2.16 -0.80
N PRO A 26 -19.52 -2.52 -0.38
CA PRO A 26 -20.44 -3.24 -1.26
C PRO A 26 -20.67 -2.47 -2.55
N GLU A 27 -20.72 -3.17 -3.69
CA GLU A 27 -21.08 -2.55 -4.95
C GLU A 27 -22.50 -1.97 -4.86
N PRO A 28 -22.70 -0.71 -5.31
CA PRO A 28 -24.01 -0.11 -5.32
C PRO A 28 -24.92 -0.83 -6.34
N ALA A 29 -26.18 -0.98 -6.00
CA ALA A 29 -27.16 -1.52 -6.94
C ALA A 29 -27.24 -0.60 -8.18
N PHE A 30 -27.42 -1.22 -9.35
CA PHE A 30 -27.64 -0.45 -10.60
C PHE A 30 -28.90 0.41 -10.47
N GLY A 31 -28.73 1.72 -10.61
CA GLY A 31 -29.80 2.71 -10.43
C GLY A 31 -30.46 3.18 -11.72
N GLY A 32 -30.16 2.54 -12.86
CA GLY A 32 -30.76 2.84 -14.16
C GLY A 32 -31.91 1.91 -14.51
N VAL A 33 -32.34 1.96 -15.77
CA VAL A 33 -33.38 1.08 -16.33
C VAL A 33 -32.85 0.40 -17.59
N ILE A 34 -32.95 -0.92 -17.64
CA ILE A 34 -32.56 -1.71 -18.82
C ILE A 34 -33.84 -2.19 -19.50
N GLU A 35 -34.04 -1.73 -20.72
CA GLU A 35 -35.14 -2.13 -21.59
C GLU A 35 -34.61 -2.95 -22.78
N ASN A 36 -35.51 -3.56 -23.57
CA ASN A 36 -35.14 -4.28 -24.79
C ASN A 36 -34.54 -3.38 -25.87
N ASP A 37 -34.88 -2.08 -25.85
CA ASP A 37 -34.35 -1.06 -26.73
C ASP A 37 -33.42 -0.12 -25.94
N ALA A 38 -32.19 0.03 -26.42
CA ALA A 38 -31.20 0.91 -25.81
C ALA A 38 -31.64 2.38 -25.72
N LEU A 39 -32.47 2.86 -26.68
CA LEU A 39 -33.01 4.21 -26.67
C LEU A 39 -34.08 4.45 -25.59
N GLN A 40 -34.65 3.39 -25.08
CA GLN A 40 -35.63 3.43 -23.99
C GLN A 40 -34.98 3.14 -22.63
N SER A 41 -33.74 2.65 -22.62
CA SER A 41 -32.96 2.40 -21.44
C SER A 41 -32.41 3.66 -20.82
N THR A 42 -32.32 3.71 -19.50
CA THR A 42 -31.71 4.81 -18.75
C THR A 42 -30.34 4.39 -18.23
N PRO A 43 -29.24 4.96 -18.72
CA PRO A 43 -27.90 4.64 -18.25
C PRO A 43 -27.69 5.16 -16.82
N TRP A 44 -26.80 4.51 -16.11
CA TRP A 44 -26.43 4.91 -14.77
C TRP A 44 -24.97 4.53 -14.46
N TRP A 45 -24.21 5.47 -13.90
CA TRP A 45 -22.85 5.25 -13.40
C TRP A 45 -22.86 5.21 -11.88
N ALA A 46 -22.23 4.18 -11.31
CA ALA A 46 -21.98 4.13 -9.87
C ALA A 46 -21.11 5.32 -9.46
N PRO A 47 -21.44 6.00 -8.35
CA PRO A 47 -20.59 7.06 -7.83
C PRO A 47 -19.19 6.54 -7.51
N ARG A 48 -18.17 7.27 -7.96
CA ARG A 48 -16.77 6.95 -7.63
C ARG A 48 -16.50 7.22 -6.14
N ILE A 49 -15.91 6.24 -5.45
CA ILE A 49 -15.50 6.41 -4.07
C ILE A 49 -14.34 7.41 -4.00
N VAL A 50 -14.43 8.36 -3.08
CA VAL A 50 -13.41 9.38 -2.82
C VAL A 50 -13.18 9.50 -1.32
N PRO A 51 -11.99 9.93 -0.87
CA PRO A 51 -11.74 10.20 0.55
C PRO A 51 -12.66 11.32 1.06
N PRO A 52 -12.92 11.36 2.39
CA PRO A 52 -13.66 12.45 3.00
C PRO A 52 -13.03 13.82 2.69
N LYS A 53 -13.86 14.84 2.55
CA LYS A 53 -13.37 16.22 2.38
C LYS A 53 -12.41 16.58 3.52
N LYS A 54 -11.22 17.09 3.18
CA LYS A 54 -10.11 17.38 4.10
C LYS A 54 -9.36 16.14 4.64
N ALA A 55 -9.54 14.97 4.07
CA ALA A 55 -8.67 13.84 4.38
C ALA A 55 -7.20 14.20 4.13
N PRO A 56 -6.28 13.88 5.06
CA PRO A 56 -4.87 14.23 4.90
C PRO A 56 -4.19 13.38 3.83
N ASN A 57 -3.16 13.92 3.19
CA ASN A 57 -2.20 13.11 2.46
C ASN A 57 -1.35 12.31 3.45
N ILE A 58 -0.97 11.09 3.08
CA ILE A 58 -0.18 10.19 3.91
C ILE A 58 1.12 9.91 3.17
N LEU A 59 2.26 10.29 3.77
CA LEU A 59 3.59 9.95 3.27
C LEU A 59 4.29 9.09 4.32
N LEU A 60 4.58 7.84 3.96
CA LEU A 60 5.36 6.90 4.78
C LEU A 60 6.77 6.78 4.19
N ILE A 61 7.79 7.12 4.97
CA ILE A 61 9.20 6.99 4.58
C ILE A 61 9.86 5.96 5.47
N ILE A 62 10.46 4.94 4.87
CA ILE A 62 11.21 3.89 5.56
C ILE A 62 12.67 4.01 5.16
N THR A 63 13.55 4.20 6.13
CA THR A 63 14.99 4.04 5.93
C THR A 63 15.36 2.58 6.16
N ASP A 64 16.25 2.06 5.32
CA ASP A 64 16.69 0.66 5.39
C ASP A 64 18.04 0.55 6.11
N ASP A 65 18.19 -0.44 6.97
CA ASP A 65 19.38 -0.70 7.78
C ASP A 65 19.90 0.53 8.57
N ALA A 66 18.99 1.42 8.97
CA ALA A 66 19.31 2.59 9.77
C ALA A 66 18.87 2.36 11.22
N GLY A 67 19.82 2.06 12.09
CA GLY A 67 19.59 1.91 13.53
C GLY A 67 19.18 3.24 14.19
N PHE A 68 18.52 3.17 15.33
CA PHE A 68 18.03 4.31 16.10
C PHE A 68 19.12 5.36 16.38
N GLY A 69 20.34 4.94 16.69
CA GLY A 69 21.47 5.82 16.98
C GLY A 69 22.21 6.37 15.75
N VAL A 70 21.70 6.19 14.53
CA VAL A 70 22.35 6.67 13.29
C VAL A 70 21.98 8.11 12.95
N PRO A 71 20.70 8.52 12.86
CA PRO A 71 20.32 9.89 12.50
C PRO A 71 20.55 10.88 13.65
N SER A 72 20.87 12.14 13.30
CA SER A 72 21.02 13.24 14.26
C SER A 72 19.78 13.46 15.11
N THR A 73 18.61 13.18 14.57
CA THR A 73 17.30 13.27 15.25
C THR A 73 17.24 12.44 16.53
N SER A 74 17.97 11.32 16.60
CA SER A 74 18.09 10.46 17.76
C SER A 74 19.45 10.58 18.46
N GLY A 75 20.21 11.65 18.20
CA GLY A 75 21.52 11.88 18.79
C GLY A 75 22.68 11.19 18.05
N GLY A 76 22.43 10.65 16.84
CA GLY A 76 23.44 10.01 16.00
C GLY A 76 24.35 10.98 15.27
N VAL A 77 25.35 10.42 14.61
CA VAL A 77 26.43 11.22 13.94
C VAL A 77 26.10 11.63 12.52
N ILE A 78 25.04 11.06 11.91
CA ILE A 78 24.65 11.39 10.54
C ILE A 78 23.65 12.55 10.55
N PRO A 79 23.98 13.69 9.94
CA PRO A 79 23.07 14.83 9.86
C PRO A 79 21.80 14.47 9.06
N THR A 80 20.64 14.59 9.69
CA THR A 80 19.33 14.33 9.10
C THR A 80 18.37 15.51 9.32
N PRO A 81 18.68 16.71 8.75
CA PRO A 81 17.97 17.94 9.10
C PRO A 81 16.48 17.92 8.76
N THR A 82 16.05 17.14 7.77
CA THR A 82 14.62 16.98 7.46
C THR A 82 13.91 16.14 8.51
N MET A 83 14.53 15.07 9.00
CA MET A 83 13.97 14.28 10.10
C MET A 83 13.91 15.10 11.40
N ASP A 84 14.95 15.90 11.67
CA ASP A 84 14.99 16.82 12.80
C ASP A 84 13.82 17.81 12.75
N ARG A 85 13.57 18.41 11.59
CA ARG A 85 12.42 19.32 11.37
C ARG A 85 11.07 18.62 11.57
N ILE A 86 10.92 17.39 11.11
CA ILE A 86 9.69 16.60 11.30
C ILE A 86 9.50 16.31 12.79
N ALA A 87 10.55 15.88 13.49
CA ALA A 87 10.49 15.58 14.92
C ALA A 87 10.16 16.82 15.76
N GLN A 88 10.67 18.00 15.40
CA GLN A 88 10.37 19.26 16.09
C GLN A 88 8.91 19.71 15.93
N ASN A 89 8.23 19.28 14.86
CA ASN A 89 6.85 19.67 14.56
C ASN A 89 5.85 18.52 14.73
N GLY A 90 6.33 17.36 15.20
CA GLY A 90 5.54 16.14 15.31
C GLY A 90 5.85 15.36 16.59
N LEU A 91 5.77 14.05 16.50
CA LEU A 91 6.07 13.12 17.59
C LEU A 91 7.33 12.34 17.27
N LEU A 92 8.22 12.24 18.24
CA LEU A 92 9.39 11.36 18.21
C LEU A 92 9.16 10.20 19.18
N TYR A 93 9.05 8.99 18.63
CA TYR A 93 8.93 7.78 19.43
C TYR A 93 10.32 7.25 19.77
N ASN A 94 10.60 7.05 21.04
CA ASN A 94 11.86 6.48 21.56
C ASN A 94 11.72 5.02 22.05
N ASN A 95 10.54 4.45 21.91
CA ASN A 95 10.24 3.06 22.28
C ASN A 95 9.44 2.37 21.16
N LEU A 96 9.87 2.55 19.91
CA LEU A 96 9.34 1.86 18.74
C LEU A 96 10.28 0.71 18.40
N HIS A 97 9.73 -0.50 18.28
CA HIS A 97 10.48 -1.69 17.92
C HIS A 97 10.04 -2.21 16.55
N SER A 98 11.01 -2.57 15.74
CA SER A 98 10.83 -3.29 14.48
C SER A 98 11.36 -4.73 14.64
N THR A 99 11.22 -5.56 13.61
CA THR A 99 11.95 -6.82 13.55
C THR A 99 13.43 -6.55 13.21
N ALA A 100 14.29 -7.56 13.37
CA ALA A 100 15.70 -7.43 13.04
C ALA A 100 16.01 -7.44 11.53
N LEU A 101 15.02 -7.69 10.68
CA LEU A 101 15.16 -7.91 9.23
C LEU A 101 14.19 -7.05 8.43
N CYS A 102 14.60 -6.69 7.20
CA CYS A 102 13.85 -5.79 6.33
C CYS A 102 12.49 -6.35 5.88
N SER A 103 12.41 -7.50 5.23
CA SER A 103 11.13 -8.02 4.72
C SER A 103 10.11 -8.33 5.82
N PRO A 104 10.46 -8.91 6.99
CA PRO A 104 9.52 -9.03 8.10
C PRO A 104 9.00 -7.69 8.64
N THR A 105 9.87 -6.70 8.79
CA THR A 105 9.48 -5.36 9.23
C THR A 105 8.54 -4.70 8.22
N ARG A 106 8.84 -4.81 6.92
CA ARG A 106 8.02 -4.26 5.83
C ARG A 106 6.65 -4.91 5.80
N ALA A 107 6.57 -6.24 5.85
CA ALA A 107 5.31 -6.97 5.93
C ALA A 107 4.46 -6.57 7.14
N ALA A 108 5.07 -6.46 8.32
CA ALA A 108 4.38 -6.00 9.52
C ALA A 108 3.85 -4.56 9.38
N LEU A 109 4.66 -3.67 8.81
CA LEU A 109 4.32 -2.26 8.63
C LEU A 109 3.15 -2.07 7.67
N ILE A 110 3.21 -2.70 6.50
CA ILE A 110 2.16 -2.51 5.47
C ILE A 110 0.86 -3.23 5.79
N THR A 111 0.90 -4.28 6.61
CA THR A 111 -0.31 -5.04 7.01
C THR A 111 -0.86 -4.63 8.37
N GLY A 112 -0.08 -3.91 9.19
CA GLY A 112 -0.44 -3.61 10.57
C GLY A 112 -0.53 -4.86 11.47
N ARG A 113 0.11 -5.98 11.08
CA ARG A 113 0.05 -7.27 11.77
C ARG A 113 1.43 -7.72 12.21
N ASN A 114 1.47 -8.65 13.17
CA ASN A 114 2.72 -9.34 13.49
C ASN A 114 3.27 -10.03 12.24
N HIS A 115 4.58 -9.94 12.03
CA HIS A 115 5.22 -10.45 10.82
C HIS A 115 5.03 -11.97 10.60
N HIS A 116 4.96 -12.79 11.66
CA HIS A 116 4.62 -14.20 11.53
C HIS A 116 3.18 -14.39 11.00
N SER A 117 2.23 -13.57 11.48
CA SER A 117 0.85 -13.59 10.95
C SER A 117 0.77 -13.12 9.51
N ALA A 118 1.71 -12.29 9.06
CA ALA A 118 1.83 -11.83 7.68
C ALA A 118 2.64 -12.80 6.78
N GLY A 119 3.07 -13.96 7.30
CA GLY A 119 3.84 -14.94 6.53
C GLY A 119 5.35 -14.70 6.54
N PHE A 120 5.86 -13.69 7.25
CA PHE A 120 7.26 -13.26 7.25
C PHE A 120 7.96 -13.51 8.59
N GLY A 121 7.86 -14.73 9.10
CA GLY A 121 8.61 -15.17 10.27
C GLY A 121 10.13 -15.19 10.05
N VAL A 122 10.58 -15.12 8.82
CA VAL A 122 11.97 -15.09 8.37
C VAL A 122 12.10 -14.13 7.19
N ILE A 123 13.32 -13.74 6.82
CA ILE A 123 13.59 -12.94 5.63
C ILE A 123 13.17 -13.73 4.36
N SER A 124 12.64 -13.04 3.35
CA SER A 124 12.03 -13.67 2.17
C SER A 124 12.95 -14.64 1.44
N GLU A 125 14.26 -14.39 1.41
CA GLU A 125 15.25 -15.27 0.78
C GLU A 125 15.44 -16.62 1.50
N GLN A 126 14.97 -16.71 2.73
CA GLN A 126 15.03 -17.92 3.55
C GLN A 126 13.63 -18.51 3.80
N SER A 127 12.65 -18.12 3.00
CA SER A 127 11.28 -18.61 3.12
C SER A 127 11.21 -20.15 3.04
N THR A 128 10.25 -20.70 3.76
CA THR A 128 10.00 -22.14 3.82
C THR A 128 8.51 -22.40 3.56
N GLY A 129 8.15 -23.68 3.37
CA GLY A 129 6.74 -24.07 3.21
C GLY A 129 5.92 -24.10 4.50
N PHE A 130 6.46 -23.68 5.64
CA PHE A 130 5.74 -23.70 6.90
C PHE A 130 4.82 -22.46 7.05
N PRO A 131 3.64 -22.62 7.69
CA PRO A 131 2.76 -21.50 7.99
C PRO A 131 3.48 -20.41 8.78
N GLY A 132 3.32 -19.17 8.36
CA GLY A 132 3.98 -18.01 8.95
C GLY A 132 5.42 -17.76 8.50
N TYR A 133 6.01 -18.64 7.64
CA TYR A 133 7.38 -18.54 7.14
C TYR A 133 7.49 -18.66 5.62
N ASN A 134 6.38 -18.57 4.92
CA ASN A 134 6.30 -18.78 3.47
C ASN A 134 6.53 -17.51 2.65
N SER A 135 6.69 -16.37 3.29
CA SER A 135 6.88 -15.04 2.65
C SER A 135 5.77 -14.67 1.65
N ILE A 136 4.53 -15.06 1.98
CA ILE A 136 3.32 -14.71 1.21
C ILE A 136 2.38 -13.93 2.12
N ILE A 137 2.01 -12.72 1.72
CA ILE A 137 0.94 -11.96 2.37
C ILE A 137 -0.38 -12.48 1.83
N ALA A 138 -1.12 -13.23 2.64
CA ALA A 138 -2.40 -13.79 2.22
C ALA A 138 -3.45 -12.69 1.99
N GLU A 139 -4.41 -12.93 1.10
CA GLU A 139 -5.44 -11.96 0.70
C GLU A 139 -6.30 -11.44 1.86
N ASP A 140 -6.48 -12.25 2.92
CA ASP A 140 -7.19 -11.85 4.13
C ASP A 140 -6.42 -10.83 5.00
N LYS A 141 -5.21 -10.46 4.58
CA LYS A 141 -4.32 -9.51 5.27
C LYS A 141 -4.13 -8.27 4.41
N ALA A 142 -5.19 -7.47 4.31
CA ALA A 142 -5.16 -6.25 3.54
C ALA A 142 -3.99 -5.34 3.94
N THR A 143 -3.30 -4.83 2.93
CA THR A 143 -2.24 -3.84 3.11
C THR A 143 -2.82 -2.45 3.34
N ILE A 144 -2.02 -1.54 3.89
CA ILE A 144 -2.38 -0.12 3.97
C ILE A 144 -2.72 0.47 2.60
N GLY A 145 -2.01 0.04 1.54
CA GLY A 145 -2.31 0.42 0.16
C GLY A 145 -3.73 0.01 -0.24
N ARG A 146 -4.10 -1.25 -0.01
CA ARG A 146 -5.45 -1.75 -0.30
C ARG A 146 -6.52 -1.01 0.50
N ILE A 147 -6.30 -0.81 1.80
CA ILE A 147 -7.25 -0.11 2.68
C ILE A 147 -7.47 1.33 2.21
N LEU A 148 -6.39 2.04 1.86
CA LEU A 148 -6.49 3.42 1.38
C LEU A 148 -7.13 3.50 0.00
N LEU A 149 -6.76 2.60 -0.92
CA LEU A 149 -7.36 2.51 -2.26
C LEU A 149 -8.87 2.29 -2.17
N ASP A 150 -9.32 1.34 -1.35
CA ASP A 150 -10.74 1.04 -1.16
C ASP A 150 -11.51 2.22 -0.52
N ASN A 151 -10.80 3.14 0.15
CA ASN A 151 -11.34 4.41 0.65
C ASN A 151 -11.18 5.57 -0.35
N GLY A 152 -10.78 5.29 -1.59
CA GLY A 152 -10.70 6.26 -2.68
C GLY A 152 -9.43 7.11 -2.74
N TYR A 153 -8.39 6.79 -1.95
CA TYR A 153 -7.09 7.42 -2.09
C TYR A 153 -6.37 6.91 -3.33
N ALA A 154 -5.62 7.78 -4.00
CA ALA A 154 -4.57 7.34 -4.92
C ALA A 154 -3.37 6.83 -4.10
N THR A 155 -2.83 5.68 -4.49
CA THR A 155 -1.79 4.98 -3.74
C THR A 155 -0.56 4.74 -4.60
N ALA A 156 0.64 4.93 -4.05
CA ALA A 156 1.88 4.70 -4.76
C ALA A 156 2.97 4.16 -3.83
N TRP A 157 3.86 3.36 -4.39
CA TRP A 157 5.06 2.83 -3.72
C TRP A 157 6.30 3.21 -4.52
N PHE A 158 7.32 3.72 -3.84
CA PHE A 158 8.61 4.07 -4.44
C PHE A 158 9.76 3.39 -3.70
N GLY A 159 10.69 2.80 -4.44
CA GLY A 159 11.89 2.17 -3.91
C GLY A 159 11.74 0.67 -3.63
N LYS A 160 12.43 0.19 -2.59
CA LYS A 160 12.50 -1.22 -2.21
C LYS A 160 11.15 -1.78 -1.77
N ASP A 161 10.74 -2.90 -2.35
CA ASP A 161 9.57 -3.68 -1.91
C ASP A 161 9.95 -4.75 -0.87
N HIS A 162 10.68 -5.76 -1.27
CA HIS A 162 11.15 -6.89 -0.47
C HIS A 162 10.03 -7.74 0.17
N ASN A 163 8.80 -7.62 -0.30
CA ASN A 163 7.68 -8.47 0.11
C ASN A 163 7.13 -9.34 -1.02
N THR A 164 7.55 -9.12 -2.27
CA THR A 164 7.28 -10.05 -3.37
C THR A 164 8.05 -11.35 -3.15
N PRO A 165 7.40 -12.53 -3.16
CA PRO A 165 8.09 -13.81 -3.04
C PRO A 165 9.08 -14.04 -4.18
N ALA A 166 10.20 -14.72 -3.90
CA ALA A 166 11.26 -14.94 -4.89
C ALA A 166 10.78 -15.65 -6.16
N PHE A 167 9.79 -16.55 -6.03
CA PHE A 167 9.23 -17.30 -7.17
C PHE A 167 8.26 -16.45 -8.03
N GLU A 168 7.89 -15.24 -7.58
CA GLU A 168 7.07 -14.27 -8.32
C GLU A 168 7.86 -13.02 -8.73
N ALA A 169 9.13 -12.93 -8.40
CA ALA A 169 9.94 -11.72 -8.62
C ALA A 169 10.36 -11.50 -10.10
N SER A 170 9.87 -12.31 -11.04
CA SER A 170 10.20 -12.16 -12.45
C SER A 170 9.22 -11.24 -13.19
N ALA A 171 9.70 -10.60 -14.28
CA ALA A 171 8.86 -9.77 -15.15
C ALA A 171 7.75 -10.55 -15.89
N ALA A 172 7.70 -11.89 -15.75
CA ALA A 172 6.64 -12.73 -16.31
C ALA A 172 5.44 -12.87 -15.37
N GLY A 173 5.54 -12.43 -14.12
CA GLY A 173 4.53 -12.61 -13.08
C GLY A 173 4.51 -14.04 -12.50
N PRO A 174 3.48 -14.34 -11.71
CA PRO A 174 2.29 -13.53 -11.43
C PRO A 174 2.61 -12.24 -10.67
N PHE A 175 1.67 -11.31 -10.64
CA PHE A 175 1.88 -9.97 -10.07
C PHE A 175 0.98 -9.66 -8.87
N ASP A 176 0.26 -10.65 -8.36
CA ASP A 176 -0.66 -10.49 -7.23
C ASP A 176 0.04 -10.14 -5.92
N GLN A 177 1.28 -10.61 -5.74
CA GLN A 177 2.13 -10.28 -4.58
C GLN A 177 3.07 -9.08 -4.82
N TRP A 178 2.98 -8.45 -5.99
CA TRP A 178 3.70 -7.20 -6.25
C TRP A 178 2.98 -6.01 -5.63
N PRO A 179 3.64 -4.86 -5.40
CA PRO A 179 2.97 -3.68 -4.86
C PRO A 179 1.67 -3.33 -5.58
N THR A 180 1.61 -3.47 -6.91
CA THR A 180 0.40 -3.23 -7.70
C THR A 180 -0.72 -4.24 -7.41
N GLY A 181 -0.41 -5.48 -7.14
CA GLY A 181 -1.39 -6.49 -6.69
C GLY A 181 -1.84 -6.27 -5.24
N MET A 182 -0.99 -5.68 -4.43
CA MET A 182 -1.24 -5.38 -3.02
C MET A 182 -1.95 -4.04 -2.75
N GLY A 183 -2.47 -3.37 -3.81
CA GLY A 183 -3.31 -2.17 -3.66
C GLY A 183 -2.57 -0.84 -3.79
N PHE A 184 -1.37 -0.83 -4.37
CA PHE A 184 -0.68 0.38 -4.77
C PHE A 184 -0.84 0.58 -6.29
N GLU A 185 -1.60 1.59 -6.71
CA GLU A 185 -1.90 1.85 -8.12
C GLU A 185 -0.66 2.17 -8.96
N TYR A 186 0.38 2.67 -8.31
CA TYR A 186 1.65 2.99 -8.94
C TYR A 186 2.82 2.42 -8.13
N PHE A 187 3.74 1.78 -8.82
CA PHE A 187 5.00 1.27 -8.26
C PHE A 187 6.18 1.75 -9.12
N TYR A 188 7.21 2.24 -8.48
CA TYR A 188 8.50 2.54 -9.11
C TYR A 188 9.62 2.14 -8.17
N GLY A 189 10.30 1.04 -8.47
CA GLY A 189 11.32 0.52 -7.57
C GLY A 189 11.85 -0.85 -7.98
N PHE A 190 12.27 -1.62 -6.99
CA PHE A 190 12.77 -2.98 -7.18
C PHE A 190 12.12 -3.93 -6.16
N VAL A 191 11.93 -5.20 -6.55
CA VAL A 191 11.17 -6.18 -5.76
C VAL A 191 12.04 -7.01 -4.80
N GLY A 192 13.34 -7.07 -5.03
CA GLY A 192 14.28 -7.82 -4.19
C GLY A 192 14.69 -7.11 -2.90
N GLY A 193 15.55 -7.77 -2.13
CA GLY A 193 16.10 -7.27 -0.87
C GLY A 193 17.11 -6.15 -1.03
N ASP A 194 17.82 -6.13 -2.14
CA ASP A 194 18.79 -5.10 -2.50
C ASP A 194 18.82 -4.88 -4.01
N ALA A 195 19.50 -3.83 -4.42
CA ALA A 195 19.76 -3.51 -5.82
C ALA A 195 21.10 -2.78 -5.95
N ASN A 196 21.71 -2.87 -7.13
CA ASN A 196 22.90 -2.09 -7.43
C ASN A 196 22.59 -0.59 -7.29
N GLN A 197 23.44 0.15 -6.58
CA GLN A 197 23.19 1.57 -6.27
C GLN A 197 23.34 2.49 -7.50
N TRP A 198 24.05 2.05 -8.53
CA TRP A 198 24.35 2.85 -9.73
C TRP A 198 23.59 2.40 -10.96
N GLN A 199 23.28 1.10 -11.04
CA GLN A 199 22.54 0.48 -12.14
C GLN A 199 21.49 -0.48 -11.55
N PRO A 200 20.48 0.04 -10.84
CA PRO A 200 19.45 -0.79 -10.24
C PRO A 200 18.56 -1.41 -11.31
N ASN A 201 18.11 -2.66 -11.08
CA ASN A 201 17.07 -3.29 -11.87
C ASN A 201 15.70 -2.75 -11.43
N LEU A 202 15.19 -1.75 -12.12
CA LEU A 202 13.96 -1.07 -11.75
C LEU A 202 12.75 -1.52 -12.55
N PHE A 203 11.62 -1.39 -11.91
CA PHE A 203 10.30 -1.61 -12.50
C PHE A 203 9.44 -0.36 -12.38
N ARG A 204 8.64 -0.12 -13.40
CA ARG A 204 7.47 0.77 -13.34
C ARG A 204 6.24 -0.11 -13.41
N ASN A 205 5.49 -0.16 -12.31
CA ASN A 205 4.43 -1.15 -12.11
C ASN A 205 5.02 -2.58 -12.29
N THR A 206 4.63 -3.28 -13.34
CA THR A 206 5.11 -4.63 -13.67
C THR A 206 6.10 -4.66 -14.85
N THR A 207 6.44 -3.50 -15.39
CA THR A 207 7.32 -3.38 -16.55
C THR A 207 8.73 -3.00 -16.11
N GLN A 208 9.72 -3.80 -16.48
CA GLN A 208 11.13 -3.50 -16.28
C GLN A 208 11.56 -2.30 -17.14
N ILE A 209 12.38 -1.41 -16.61
CA ILE A 209 12.86 -0.18 -17.24
C ILE A 209 14.38 -0.05 -17.18
#